data_04e4746af3648e72c2cb719f215d0056
#
_entry.id   04e4746af3648e72c2cb719f215d0056
#
_cell.length_a   1.000
_cell.length_b   1.000
_cell.length_c   1.000
_cell.angle_alpha   90.00
_cell.angle_beta   90.00
_cell.angle_gamma   90.00
#
_symmetry.space_group_name_H-M   'P 1'
#
loop_
_entity.id
_entity.type
_entity.pdbx_description
1 polymer ?
#
loop_
_entity_poly.entity_id
_entity_poly.type
_entity_poly.pdbx_seq_one_letter_code
_entity_poly.pdbx_strand_id
1 'polypeptide(L)'
;MDAKIAIILGATRGIGRALPAILGAALGSEAVIYVTARTDADAERLATELTHEGVPARGLPFDLADPAAPARVASILRERHGGVDIVIQNGAYMPRSGISAAEDARPMIATNSHGTLRVLRSFLPILRPDGRLIIVASSMGLLRNLPEHLRARFDTTQAAPDAINSVMDSYVSAVESGTAAAEGWPDWVNYPSKVGQVAVTRAFARWAKQAGALPAGALINAACPGVTLTDATRDFMGTVFKPEDAQTPEQAALGLAQLALLPAGTAEPYGELVRHGKVLRFGD
;
A
#
# COMPACT_ATOMS: atom_id res chain seq x y z
N MET A 1 -21.08 10.58 18.05
CA MET A 1 -20.44 9.75 16.99
C MET A 1 -19.14 9.23 17.57
N ASP A 2 -18.82 7.97 17.37
CA ASP A 2 -17.54 7.43 17.85
C ASP A 2 -16.37 8.08 17.11
N ALA A 3 -15.25 8.24 17.81
CA ALA A 3 -14.03 8.80 17.25
C ALA A 3 -13.60 8.03 15.96
N LYS A 4 -13.21 8.77 14.92
CA LYS A 4 -12.66 8.16 13.70
C LYS A 4 -11.24 7.66 13.97
N ILE A 5 -10.96 6.42 13.58
CA ILE A 5 -9.67 5.76 13.77
C ILE A 5 -9.01 5.57 12.41
N ALA A 6 -7.85 6.19 12.23
CA ALA A 6 -7.02 6.02 11.03
C ALA A 6 -5.66 5.45 11.39
N ILE A 7 -5.06 4.66 10.48
CA ILE A 7 -3.68 4.19 10.62
C ILE A 7 -2.91 4.32 9.31
N ILE A 8 -1.69 4.84 9.41
CA ILE A 8 -0.73 4.92 8.32
C ILE A 8 0.42 3.93 8.61
N LEU A 9 0.48 2.84 7.83
CA LEU A 9 1.54 1.87 7.90
C LEU A 9 2.73 2.35 7.07
N GLY A 10 3.80 2.82 7.73
CA GLY A 10 4.95 3.46 7.11
C GLY A 10 4.84 4.98 7.03
N ALA A 11 4.83 5.65 8.19
CA ALA A 11 4.61 7.09 8.35
C ALA A 11 5.89 7.92 8.60
N THR A 12 7.08 7.32 8.60
CA THR A 12 8.30 7.99 9.09
C THR A 12 8.88 9.05 8.15
N ARG A 13 8.58 9.00 6.86
CA ARG A 13 9.14 9.92 5.85
C ARG A 13 8.25 10.03 4.60
N GLY A 14 8.58 11.01 3.76
CA GLY A 14 7.94 11.19 2.45
C GLY A 14 6.41 11.29 2.55
N ILE A 15 5.71 10.63 1.65
CA ILE A 15 4.24 10.66 1.57
C ILE A 15 3.59 10.24 2.89
N GLY A 16 4.11 9.17 3.52
CA GLY A 16 3.57 8.68 4.79
C GLY A 16 3.66 9.69 5.93
N ARG A 17 4.69 10.54 5.96
CA ARG A 17 4.87 11.59 6.97
C ARG A 17 3.90 12.76 6.76
N ALA A 18 3.51 13.01 5.50
CA ALA A 18 2.58 14.09 5.16
C ALA A 18 1.09 13.72 5.40
N LEU A 19 0.73 12.44 5.32
CA LEU A 19 -0.66 11.97 5.44
C LEU A 19 -1.34 12.32 6.78
N PRO A 20 -0.68 12.18 7.97
CA PRO A 20 -1.32 12.42 9.26
C PRO A 20 -1.91 13.82 9.41
N ALA A 21 -1.19 14.85 8.97
CA ALA A 21 -1.66 16.24 9.06
C ALA A 21 -2.92 16.47 8.22
N ILE A 22 -2.95 15.90 7.00
CA ILE A 22 -4.10 16.02 6.10
C ILE A 22 -5.32 15.29 6.66
N LEU A 23 -5.12 14.05 7.15
CA LEU A 23 -6.20 13.28 7.76
C LEU A 23 -6.70 13.93 9.06
N GLY A 24 -5.78 14.44 9.90
CA GLY A 24 -6.14 15.13 11.14
C GLY A 24 -6.99 16.36 10.89
N ALA A 25 -6.61 17.18 9.93
CA ALA A 25 -7.39 18.35 9.53
C ALA A 25 -8.80 18.00 9.02
N ALA A 26 -8.92 16.87 8.28
CA ALA A 26 -10.20 16.46 7.70
C ALA A 26 -11.11 15.71 8.69
N LEU A 27 -10.54 14.90 9.60
CA LEU A 27 -11.30 14.09 10.54
C LEU A 27 -11.62 14.80 11.87
N GLY A 28 -10.92 15.88 12.16
CA GLY A 28 -11.13 16.69 13.36
C GLY A 28 -10.37 16.19 14.59
N SER A 29 -10.45 16.98 15.67
CA SER A 29 -9.67 16.76 16.91
C SER A 29 -10.04 15.50 17.68
N GLU A 30 -11.26 14.99 17.51
CA GLU A 30 -11.73 13.75 18.17
C GLU A 30 -11.20 12.48 17.49
N ALA A 31 -10.62 12.58 16.29
CA ALA A 31 -10.05 11.44 15.59
C ALA A 31 -8.77 10.94 16.31
N VAL A 32 -8.42 9.68 16.08
CA VAL A 32 -7.15 9.10 16.50
C VAL A 32 -6.40 8.63 15.27
N ILE A 33 -5.22 9.19 15.03
CA ILE A 33 -4.39 8.85 13.88
C ILE A 33 -3.17 8.07 14.35
N TYR A 34 -3.16 6.78 14.05
CA TYR A 34 -2.01 5.94 14.33
C TYR A 34 -0.96 6.10 13.24
N VAL A 35 0.26 6.38 13.67
CA VAL A 35 1.44 6.46 12.81
C VAL A 35 2.42 5.36 13.19
N THR A 36 3.06 4.76 12.21
CA THR A 36 3.92 3.61 12.47
C THR A 36 5.36 3.83 12.06
N ALA A 37 6.27 3.29 12.86
CA ALA A 37 7.69 3.17 12.61
C ALA A 37 8.16 1.75 12.96
N ARG A 38 9.41 1.39 12.61
CA ARG A 38 9.91 0.03 12.86
C ARG A 38 10.14 -0.29 14.34
N THR A 39 10.41 0.71 15.17
CA THR A 39 10.60 0.57 16.61
C THR A 39 9.56 1.35 17.39
N ASP A 40 9.26 0.94 18.63
CA ASP A 40 8.38 1.68 19.55
C ASP A 40 8.90 3.12 19.76
N ALA A 41 10.18 3.28 20.05
CA ALA A 41 10.79 4.58 20.29
C ALA A 41 10.64 5.54 19.11
N ASP A 42 10.82 5.04 17.87
CA ASP A 42 10.65 5.87 16.67
C ASP A 42 9.18 6.20 16.41
N ALA A 43 8.26 5.27 16.71
CA ALA A 43 6.83 5.49 16.55
C ALA A 43 6.32 6.53 17.56
N GLU A 44 6.74 6.45 18.81
CA GLU A 44 6.39 7.41 19.87
C GLU A 44 6.97 8.79 19.60
N ARG A 45 8.25 8.87 19.17
CA ARG A 45 8.86 10.14 18.76
C ARG A 45 8.08 10.81 17.64
N LEU A 46 7.76 10.06 16.57
CA LEU A 46 6.97 10.56 15.46
C LEU A 46 5.57 11.05 15.89
N ALA A 47 4.90 10.29 16.74
CA ALA A 47 3.60 10.69 17.27
C ALA A 47 3.68 11.96 18.11
N THR A 48 4.72 12.10 18.92
CA THR A 48 4.97 13.31 19.74
C THR A 48 5.19 14.54 18.85
N GLU A 49 6.05 14.41 17.82
CA GLU A 49 6.30 15.48 16.84
C GLU A 49 4.98 15.93 16.17
N LEU A 50 4.20 14.97 15.66
CA LEU A 50 2.91 15.26 15.02
C LEU A 50 1.89 15.88 15.98
N THR A 51 1.90 15.46 17.24
CA THR A 51 1.00 16.04 18.26
C THR A 51 1.36 17.50 18.55
N HIS A 52 2.64 17.85 18.57
CA HIS A 52 3.09 19.24 18.66
C HIS A 52 2.69 20.07 17.43
N GLU A 53 2.54 19.43 16.27
CA GLU A 53 2.00 20.04 15.06
C GLU A 53 0.45 20.12 15.03
N GLY A 54 -0.21 19.71 16.12
CA GLY A 54 -1.68 19.75 16.24
C GLY A 54 -2.42 18.53 15.66
N VAL A 55 -1.71 17.46 15.31
CA VAL A 55 -2.30 16.21 14.82
C VAL A 55 -2.62 15.27 15.98
N PRO A 56 -3.82 14.69 16.11
CA PRO A 56 -4.14 13.75 17.20
C PRO A 56 -3.49 12.37 16.94
N ALA A 57 -2.15 12.32 17.02
CA ALA A 57 -1.35 11.17 16.63
C ALA A 57 -1.04 10.23 17.80
N ARG A 58 -0.92 8.93 17.51
CA ARG A 58 -0.41 7.87 18.40
C ARG A 58 0.56 6.97 17.67
N GLY A 59 1.65 6.58 18.33
CA GLY A 59 2.67 5.68 17.76
C GLY A 59 2.31 4.20 17.93
N LEU A 60 2.67 3.38 16.95
CA LEU A 60 2.70 1.92 17.05
C LEU A 60 3.90 1.36 16.27
N PRO A 61 4.61 0.34 16.81
CA PRO A 61 5.67 -0.33 16.08
C PRO A 61 5.10 -1.19 14.96
N PHE A 62 5.66 -1.06 13.76
CA PHE A 62 5.25 -1.84 12.61
C PHE A 62 6.39 -1.95 11.60
N ASP A 63 6.80 -3.17 11.29
CA ASP A 63 7.65 -3.50 10.16
C ASP A 63 6.88 -4.37 9.16
N LEU A 64 6.70 -3.89 7.94
CA LEU A 64 6.01 -4.64 6.89
C LEU A 64 6.75 -5.92 6.47
N ALA A 65 8.06 -5.99 6.74
CA ALA A 65 8.86 -7.18 6.52
C ALA A 65 8.61 -8.27 7.59
N ASP A 66 8.14 -7.90 8.80
CA ASP A 66 7.73 -8.86 9.84
C ASP A 66 6.35 -9.46 9.50
N PRO A 67 6.27 -10.79 9.24
CA PRO A 67 5.00 -11.42 8.88
C PRO A 67 3.91 -11.31 9.96
N ALA A 68 4.28 -11.16 11.23
CA ALA A 68 3.34 -11.09 12.35
C ALA A 68 2.87 -9.65 12.66
N ALA A 69 3.59 -8.63 12.19
CA ALA A 69 3.29 -7.22 12.51
C ALA A 69 1.87 -6.79 12.11
N PRO A 70 1.33 -7.15 10.93
CA PRO A 70 -0.02 -6.75 10.56
C PRO A 70 -1.09 -7.27 11.52
N ALA A 71 -1.02 -8.55 11.90
CA ALA A 71 -1.98 -9.16 12.82
C ALA A 71 -1.86 -8.57 14.25
N ARG A 72 -0.64 -8.32 14.70
CA ARG A 72 -0.36 -7.70 16.01
C ARG A 72 -0.98 -6.31 16.11
N VAL A 73 -0.74 -5.45 15.12
CA VAL A 73 -1.28 -4.09 15.10
C VAL A 73 -2.80 -4.09 14.95
N ALA A 74 -3.35 -4.95 14.10
CA ALA A 74 -4.81 -5.10 13.96
C ALA A 74 -5.47 -5.53 15.30
N SER A 75 -4.86 -6.46 16.06
CA SER A 75 -5.37 -6.86 17.39
C SER A 75 -5.39 -5.68 18.35
N ILE A 76 -4.31 -4.88 18.42
CA ILE A 76 -4.24 -3.70 19.27
C ILE A 76 -5.38 -2.70 18.94
N LEU A 77 -5.62 -2.44 17.65
CA LEU A 77 -6.69 -1.52 17.25
C LEU A 77 -8.08 -2.06 17.57
N ARG A 78 -8.29 -3.36 17.37
CA ARG A 78 -9.55 -4.02 17.75
C ARG A 78 -9.79 -3.94 19.26
N GLU A 79 -8.80 -4.20 20.08
CA GLU A 79 -8.89 -4.16 21.54
C GLU A 79 -9.16 -2.74 22.05
N ARG A 80 -8.51 -1.74 21.47
CA ARG A 80 -8.62 -0.33 21.91
C ARG A 80 -9.86 0.37 21.40
N HIS A 81 -10.34 0.04 20.20
CA HIS A 81 -11.34 0.82 19.49
C HIS A 81 -12.47 -0.02 18.86
N GLY A 82 -12.44 -1.33 18.97
CA GLY A 82 -13.38 -2.22 18.30
C GLY A 82 -13.20 -2.32 16.78
N GLY A 83 -12.40 -1.44 16.16
CA GLY A 83 -12.16 -1.42 14.72
C GLY A 83 -11.44 -0.17 14.24
N VAL A 84 -11.30 -0.05 12.93
CA VAL A 84 -10.60 1.04 12.24
C VAL A 84 -11.42 1.56 11.06
N ASP A 85 -11.41 2.88 10.83
CA ASP A 85 -12.12 3.51 9.72
C ASP A 85 -11.24 3.65 8.47
N ILE A 86 -9.96 3.99 8.64
CA ILE A 86 -9.02 4.23 7.53
C ILE A 86 -7.72 3.50 7.78
N VAL A 87 -7.33 2.66 6.82
CA VAL A 87 -6.03 1.97 6.79
C VAL A 87 -5.31 2.38 5.51
N ILE A 88 -4.11 2.96 5.63
CA ILE A 88 -3.27 3.29 4.48
C ILE A 88 -1.93 2.55 4.64
N GLN A 89 -1.71 1.52 3.82
CA GLN A 89 -0.38 0.92 3.68
C GLN A 89 0.44 1.77 2.72
N ASN A 90 1.32 2.61 3.26
CA ASN A 90 2.27 3.41 2.47
C ASN A 90 3.67 2.78 2.43
N GLY A 91 4.05 2.05 3.47
CA GLY A 91 5.33 1.33 3.53
C GLY A 91 5.48 0.33 2.38
N ALA A 92 6.65 0.33 1.77
CA ALA A 92 7.05 -0.60 0.73
C ALA A 92 8.57 -0.76 0.71
N TYR A 93 9.05 -1.90 0.22
CA TYR A 93 10.44 -2.07 -0.15
C TYR A 93 10.67 -1.43 -1.52
N MET A 94 11.69 -0.61 -1.64
CA MET A 94 12.09 0.03 -2.91
C MET A 94 13.42 -0.58 -3.38
N PRO A 95 13.60 -0.73 -4.71
CA PRO A 95 14.89 -1.20 -5.24
C PRO A 95 16.00 -0.25 -4.78
N ARG A 96 17.17 -0.82 -4.53
CA ARG A 96 18.34 -0.05 -4.13
C ARG A 96 19.24 0.19 -5.33
N SER A 97 19.73 1.40 -5.49
CA SER A 97 20.68 1.73 -6.56
C SER A 97 21.96 0.88 -6.42
N GLY A 98 22.43 0.29 -7.51
CA GLY A 98 23.63 -0.53 -7.54
C GLY A 98 23.49 -1.94 -6.97
N ILE A 99 22.31 -2.36 -6.53
CA ILE A 99 22.03 -3.71 -6.03
C ILE A 99 21.39 -4.55 -7.14
N SER A 100 21.84 -5.80 -7.26
CA SER A 100 21.35 -6.71 -8.29
C SER A 100 19.90 -7.15 -8.04
N ALA A 101 19.19 -7.54 -9.10
CA ALA A 101 17.85 -8.12 -8.97
C ALA A 101 17.86 -9.39 -8.10
N ALA A 102 18.93 -10.18 -8.13
CA ALA A 102 19.08 -11.39 -7.32
C ALA A 102 19.06 -11.09 -5.82
N GLU A 103 19.61 -9.95 -5.40
CA GLU A 103 19.63 -9.54 -3.99
C GLU A 103 18.33 -8.86 -3.55
N ASP A 104 17.66 -8.12 -4.47
CA ASP A 104 16.48 -7.33 -4.14
C ASP A 104 15.14 -8.05 -4.38
N ALA A 105 15.06 -9.04 -5.27
CA ALA A 105 13.79 -9.65 -5.65
C ALA A 105 13.06 -10.30 -4.46
N ARG A 106 13.72 -11.19 -3.72
CA ARG A 106 13.10 -11.89 -2.59
C ARG A 106 12.60 -10.95 -1.49
N PRO A 107 13.42 -10.03 -0.91
CA PRO A 107 12.94 -9.12 0.12
C PRO A 107 11.87 -8.16 -0.40
N MET A 108 11.94 -7.74 -1.66
CA MET A 108 10.94 -6.87 -2.26
C MET A 108 9.59 -7.58 -2.44
N ILE A 109 9.56 -8.80 -2.96
CA ILE A 109 8.32 -9.57 -3.14
C ILE A 109 7.73 -9.95 -1.78
N ALA A 110 8.56 -10.40 -0.84
CA ALA A 110 8.12 -10.73 0.52
C ALA A 110 7.45 -9.53 1.22
N THR A 111 7.94 -8.32 0.97
CA THR A 111 7.40 -7.09 1.56
C THR A 111 6.22 -6.56 0.75
N ASN A 112 6.37 -6.35 -0.56
CA ASN A 112 5.38 -5.62 -1.36
C ASN A 112 4.18 -6.48 -1.77
N SER A 113 4.35 -7.77 -2.06
CA SER A 113 3.26 -8.66 -2.47
C SER A 113 2.70 -9.45 -1.28
N HIS A 114 3.53 -10.28 -0.63
CA HIS A 114 3.10 -11.05 0.54
C HIS A 114 2.73 -10.16 1.73
N GLY A 115 3.52 -9.09 1.99
CA GLY A 115 3.23 -8.11 3.04
C GLY A 115 1.88 -7.42 2.83
N THR A 116 1.57 -7.02 1.59
CA THR A 116 0.28 -6.45 1.25
C THR A 116 -0.87 -7.42 1.52
N LEU A 117 -0.76 -8.69 1.13
CA LEU A 117 -1.81 -9.67 1.42
C LEU A 117 -1.99 -9.88 2.93
N ARG A 118 -0.91 -9.90 3.72
CA ARG A 118 -0.99 -9.97 5.18
C ARG A 118 -1.71 -8.77 5.78
N VAL A 119 -1.43 -7.55 5.30
CA VAL A 119 -2.15 -6.33 5.73
C VAL A 119 -3.63 -6.44 5.39
N LEU A 120 -3.98 -6.76 4.15
CA LEU A 120 -5.36 -6.90 3.70
C LEU A 120 -6.14 -7.91 4.59
N ARG A 121 -5.56 -9.08 4.86
CA ARG A 121 -6.15 -10.12 5.70
C ARG A 121 -6.31 -9.73 7.15
N SER A 122 -5.34 -9.00 7.70
CA SER A 122 -5.35 -8.63 9.11
C SER A 122 -6.33 -7.48 9.39
N PHE A 123 -6.45 -6.53 8.46
CA PHE A 123 -7.25 -5.33 8.70
C PHE A 123 -8.70 -5.43 8.21
N LEU A 124 -9.00 -6.28 7.22
CA LEU A 124 -10.40 -6.45 6.77
C LEU A 124 -11.35 -6.84 7.90
N PRO A 125 -11.02 -7.80 8.81
CA PRO A 125 -11.94 -8.22 9.88
C PRO A 125 -12.24 -7.15 10.94
N ILE A 126 -11.43 -6.09 10.98
CA ILE A 126 -11.60 -4.97 11.92
C ILE A 126 -11.96 -3.66 11.22
N LEU A 127 -12.14 -3.70 9.89
CA LEU A 127 -12.56 -2.53 9.13
C LEU A 127 -14.02 -2.23 9.46
N ARG A 128 -14.30 -0.97 9.82
CA ARG A 128 -15.68 -0.54 10.15
C ARG A 128 -16.53 -0.35 8.89
N PRO A 129 -17.86 -0.31 9.01
CA PRO A 129 -18.72 0.14 7.92
C PRO A 129 -18.24 1.48 7.34
N ASP A 130 -18.35 1.64 6.02
CA ASP A 130 -17.81 2.77 5.27
C ASP A 130 -16.29 2.97 5.43
N GLY A 131 -15.58 1.95 5.88
CA GLY A 131 -14.12 2.01 6.08
C GLY A 131 -13.34 2.01 4.76
N ARG A 132 -12.11 2.49 4.79
CA ARG A 132 -11.21 2.61 3.64
C ARG A 132 -9.92 1.86 3.90
N LEU A 133 -9.60 0.87 3.07
CA LEU A 133 -8.35 0.14 3.09
C LEU A 133 -7.59 0.40 1.80
N ILE A 134 -6.49 1.14 1.89
CA ILE A 134 -5.76 1.67 0.74
C ILE A 134 -4.34 1.15 0.76
N ILE A 135 -3.91 0.60 -0.37
CA ILE A 135 -2.54 0.14 -0.61
C ILE A 135 -1.85 1.12 -1.55
N VAL A 136 -0.84 1.83 -1.05
CA VAL A 136 -0.05 2.74 -1.89
C VAL A 136 0.86 1.91 -2.79
N ALA A 137 0.53 1.90 -4.07
CA ALA A 137 1.20 1.15 -5.12
C ALA A 137 1.84 2.12 -6.15
N SER A 138 1.67 1.84 -7.46
CA SER A 138 2.23 2.65 -8.54
C SER A 138 1.56 2.30 -9.87
N SER A 139 1.57 3.23 -10.82
CA SER A 139 1.26 2.94 -12.24
C SER A 139 2.24 1.94 -12.88
N MET A 140 3.40 1.71 -12.27
CA MET A 140 4.30 0.61 -12.64
C MET A 140 3.67 -0.77 -12.40
N GLY A 141 2.63 -0.84 -11.56
CA GLY A 141 1.83 -2.04 -11.32
C GLY A 141 0.78 -2.37 -12.38
N LEU A 142 0.73 -1.67 -13.51
CA LEU A 142 -0.16 -1.99 -14.62
C LEU A 142 0.43 -3.10 -15.49
N LEU A 143 -0.42 -3.97 -16.05
CA LEU A 143 0.00 -5.13 -16.85
C LEU A 143 0.81 -4.74 -18.09
N ARG A 144 0.60 -3.56 -18.66
CA ARG A 144 1.41 -3.07 -19.79
C ARG A 144 2.92 -3.03 -19.52
N ASN A 145 3.31 -3.00 -18.26
CA ASN A 145 4.73 -3.03 -17.86
C ASN A 145 5.32 -4.44 -17.84
N LEU A 146 4.52 -5.46 -18.17
CA LEU A 146 4.95 -6.84 -18.40
C LEU A 146 4.77 -7.23 -19.87
N PRO A 147 5.64 -8.09 -20.40
CA PRO A 147 5.43 -8.76 -21.70
C PRO A 147 4.08 -9.49 -21.73
N GLU A 148 3.47 -9.56 -22.90
CA GLU A 148 2.11 -10.08 -23.09
C GLU A 148 1.93 -11.50 -22.53
N HIS A 149 2.88 -12.40 -22.77
CA HIS A 149 2.82 -13.79 -22.30
C HIS A 149 2.84 -13.95 -20.78
N LEU A 150 3.32 -12.94 -20.03
CA LEU A 150 3.29 -12.94 -18.56
C LEU A 150 1.99 -12.38 -17.99
N ARG A 151 1.26 -11.55 -18.75
CA ARG A 151 0.06 -10.84 -18.26
C ARG A 151 -1.05 -11.80 -17.84
N ALA A 152 -1.25 -12.89 -18.58
CA ALA A 152 -2.26 -13.90 -18.26
C ALA A 152 -2.06 -14.57 -16.89
N ARG A 153 -0.82 -14.58 -16.36
CA ARG A 153 -0.52 -15.12 -15.02
C ARG A 153 -1.12 -14.27 -13.91
N PHE A 154 -1.51 -13.03 -14.19
CA PHE A 154 -2.09 -12.07 -13.25
C PHE A 154 -3.60 -11.85 -13.49
N ASP A 155 -4.34 -12.89 -13.84
CA ASP A 155 -5.79 -12.79 -13.98
C ASP A 155 -6.47 -12.58 -12.62
N THR A 156 -6.68 -11.32 -12.27
CA THR A 156 -7.34 -10.93 -11.01
C THR A 156 -8.84 -11.14 -11.03
N THR A 157 -9.44 -11.54 -12.17
CA THR A 157 -10.88 -11.79 -12.29
C THR A 157 -11.27 -13.16 -11.76
N GLN A 158 -10.33 -14.11 -11.70
CA GLN A 158 -10.56 -15.50 -11.28
C GLN A 158 -9.60 -15.93 -10.16
N ALA A 159 -8.34 -15.52 -10.22
CA ALA A 159 -7.30 -16.02 -9.32
C ALA A 159 -7.58 -15.67 -7.84
N ALA A 160 -7.39 -16.64 -6.96
CA ALA A 160 -7.33 -16.37 -5.52
C ALA A 160 -6.12 -15.46 -5.19
N PRO A 161 -6.19 -14.64 -4.11
CA PRO A 161 -5.07 -13.77 -3.74
C PRO A 161 -3.73 -14.51 -3.56
N ASP A 162 -3.77 -15.74 -3.01
CA ASP A 162 -2.56 -16.56 -2.83
C ASP A 162 -1.98 -17.03 -4.17
N ALA A 163 -2.81 -17.27 -5.19
CA ALA A 163 -2.32 -17.62 -6.52
C ALA A 163 -1.49 -16.50 -7.15
N ILE A 164 -1.84 -15.24 -6.90
CA ILE A 164 -1.00 -14.10 -7.31
C ILE A 164 0.35 -14.14 -6.60
N ASN A 165 0.37 -14.41 -5.29
CA ASN A 165 1.64 -14.55 -4.55
C ASN A 165 2.47 -15.73 -5.06
N SER A 166 1.85 -16.85 -5.44
CA SER A 166 2.57 -17.98 -6.06
C SER A 166 3.22 -17.60 -7.40
N VAL A 167 2.58 -16.74 -8.21
CA VAL A 167 3.21 -16.17 -9.41
C VAL A 167 4.45 -15.35 -9.04
N MET A 168 4.36 -14.56 -7.97
CA MET A 168 5.50 -13.76 -7.50
C MET A 168 6.63 -14.62 -6.91
N ASP A 169 6.30 -15.74 -6.25
CA ASP A 169 7.31 -16.71 -5.79
C ASP A 169 8.03 -17.38 -6.97
N SER A 170 7.31 -17.69 -8.05
CA SER A 170 7.95 -18.22 -9.27
C SER A 170 8.85 -17.19 -9.95
N TYR A 171 8.51 -15.90 -9.91
CA TYR A 171 9.39 -14.81 -10.35
C TYR A 171 10.68 -14.77 -9.53
N VAL A 172 10.57 -14.82 -8.20
CA VAL A 172 11.76 -14.85 -7.32
C VAL A 172 12.64 -16.04 -7.65
N SER A 173 12.05 -17.25 -7.82
CA SER A 173 12.79 -18.45 -8.20
C SER A 173 13.50 -18.31 -9.55
N ALA A 174 12.85 -17.68 -10.54
CA ALA A 174 13.46 -17.40 -11.85
C ALA A 174 14.63 -16.43 -11.75
N VAL A 175 14.53 -15.40 -10.90
CA VAL A 175 15.65 -14.47 -10.64
C VAL A 175 16.81 -15.20 -9.98
N GLU A 176 16.56 -15.99 -8.94
CA GLU A 176 17.59 -16.72 -8.20
C GLU A 176 18.27 -17.82 -9.04
N SER A 177 17.56 -18.45 -9.96
CA SER A 177 18.12 -19.43 -10.90
C SER A 177 18.78 -18.80 -12.13
N GLY A 178 18.66 -17.48 -12.32
CA GLY A 178 19.18 -16.77 -13.49
C GLY A 178 18.34 -16.96 -14.76
N THR A 179 17.12 -17.51 -14.67
CA THR A 179 16.24 -17.78 -15.83
C THR A 179 15.27 -16.65 -16.13
N ALA A 180 15.17 -15.64 -15.25
CA ALA A 180 14.17 -14.57 -15.36
C ALA A 180 14.17 -13.86 -16.74
N ALA A 181 15.33 -13.52 -17.26
CA ALA A 181 15.46 -12.88 -18.57
C ALA A 181 14.97 -13.82 -19.71
N ALA A 182 15.32 -15.11 -19.66
CA ALA A 182 14.86 -16.10 -20.64
C ALA A 182 13.34 -16.33 -20.57
N GLU A 183 12.75 -16.17 -19.38
CA GLU A 183 11.30 -16.21 -19.17
C GLU A 183 10.61 -14.88 -19.54
N GLY A 184 11.37 -13.87 -19.93
CA GLY A 184 10.86 -12.56 -20.36
C GLY A 184 10.47 -11.62 -19.22
N TRP A 185 10.89 -11.88 -17.97
CA TRP A 185 10.66 -10.93 -16.89
C TRP A 185 11.45 -9.63 -17.11
N PRO A 186 10.88 -8.47 -16.75
CA PRO A 186 11.61 -7.21 -16.82
C PRO A 186 12.87 -7.21 -15.97
N ASP A 187 13.95 -6.58 -16.47
CA ASP A 187 15.23 -6.47 -15.74
C ASP A 187 15.09 -5.71 -14.42
N TRP A 188 14.23 -4.69 -14.39
CA TRP A 188 14.01 -3.92 -13.17
C TRP A 188 12.93 -4.56 -12.29
N VAL A 189 13.37 -5.09 -11.14
CA VAL A 189 12.56 -5.83 -10.17
C VAL A 189 11.32 -5.07 -9.67
N ASN A 190 11.33 -3.73 -9.77
CA ASN A 190 10.21 -2.90 -9.32
C ASN A 190 8.95 -3.13 -10.16
N TYR A 191 9.06 -3.37 -11.49
CA TYR A 191 7.89 -3.65 -12.33
C TYR A 191 7.13 -4.90 -11.88
N PRO A 192 7.72 -6.11 -11.81
CA PRO A 192 7.03 -7.29 -11.32
C PRO A 192 6.49 -7.10 -9.90
N SER A 193 7.28 -6.48 -9.01
CA SER A 193 6.88 -6.22 -7.63
C SER A 193 5.62 -5.36 -7.54
N LYS A 194 5.52 -4.28 -8.31
CA LYS A 194 4.35 -3.40 -8.31
C LYS A 194 3.14 -4.03 -9.00
N VAL A 195 3.35 -4.84 -10.05
CA VAL A 195 2.27 -5.63 -10.66
C VAL A 195 1.71 -6.62 -9.64
N GLY A 196 2.55 -7.38 -8.93
CA GLY A 196 2.12 -8.27 -7.87
C GLY A 196 1.34 -7.55 -6.77
N GLN A 197 1.81 -6.38 -6.33
CA GLN A 197 1.14 -5.57 -5.30
C GLN A 197 -0.26 -5.11 -5.73
N VAL A 198 -0.42 -4.61 -6.96
CA VAL A 198 -1.73 -4.21 -7.49
C VAL A 198 -2.61 -5.43 -7.71
N ALA A 199 -2.08 -6.50 -8.31
CA ALA A 199 -2.83 -7.72 -8.60
C ALA A 199 -3.37 -8.38 -7.33
N VAL A 200 -2.54 -8.52 -6.28
CA VAL A 200 -3.00 -9.12 -5.02
C VAL A 200 -4.09 -8.28 -4.35
N THR A 201 -3.98 -6.93 -4.42
CA THR A 201 -5.02 -6.03 -3.90
C THR A 201 -6.34 -6.21 -4.64
N ARG A 202 -6.32 -6.27 -5.97
CA ARG A 202 -7.50 -6.48 -6.80
C ARG A 202 -8.15 -7.85 -6.55
N ALA A 203 -7.34 -8.92 -6.57
CA ALA A 203 -7.81 -10.28 -6.30
C ALA A 203 -8.43 -10.40 -4.89
N PHE A 204 -7.81 -9.76 -3.90
CA PHE A 204 -8.33 -9.74 -2.53
C PHE A 204 -9.64 -8.95 -2.41
N ALA A 205 -9.73 -7.77 -3.01
CA ALA A 205 -10.95 -6.97 -3.01
C ALA A 205 -12.11 -7.77 -3.62
N ARG A 206 -11.91 -8.38 -4.78
CA ARG A 206 -12.90 -9.25 -5.41
C ARG A 206 -13.32 -10.40 -4.47
N TRP A 207 -12.33 -11.12 -3.91
CA TRP A 207 -12.60 -12.21 -2.96
C TRP A 207 -13.42 -11.73 -1.75
N ALA A 208 -13.05 -10.60 -1.14
CA ALA A 208 -13.75 -10.06 0.02
C ALA A 208 -15.22 -9.76 -0.26
N LYS A 209 -15.52 -9.21 -1.45
CA LYS A 209 -16.90 -8.95 -1.90
C LYS A 209 -17.67 -10.24 -2.14
N GLN A 210 -17.08 -11.22 -2.85
CA GLN A 210 -17.71 -12.51 -3.16
C GLN A 210 -17.95 -13.37 -1.93
N ALA A 211 -17.05 -13.33 -0.95
CA ALA A 211 -17.16 -14.04 0.32
C ALA A 211 -18.12 -13.39 1.31
N GLY A 212 -18.68 -12.22 1.00
CA GLY A 212 -19.51 -11.44 1.93
C GLY A 212 -18.73 -10.94 3.17
N ALA A 213 -17.40 -10.87 3.08
CA ALA A 213 -16.52 -10.44 4.18
C ALA A 213 -16.32 -8.92 4.25
N LEU A 214 -16.74 -8.19 3.21
CA LEU A 214 -16.58 -6.74 3.14
C LEU A 214 -17.66 -6.06 3.99
N PRO A 215 -17.29 -5.20 4.97
CA PRO A 215 -18.27 -4.40 5.71
C PRO A 215 -19.07 -3.47 4.79
N ALA A 216 -20.30 -3.15 5.18
CA ALA A 216 -21.20 -2.30 4.40
C ALA A 216 -20.52 -0.96 4.06
N GLY A 217 -20.55 -0.56 2.80
CA GLY A 217 -19.96 0.69 2.31
C GLY A 217 -18.43 0.77 2.34
N ALA A 218 -17.74 -0.28 2.80
CA ALA A 218 -16.27 -0.28 2.85
C ALA A 218 -15.65 -0.41 1.45
N LEU A 219 -14.48 0.22 1.25
CA LEU A 219 -13.74 0.18 -0.01
C LEU A 219 -12.32 -0.31 0.20
N ILE A 220 -11.86 -1.18 -0.71
CA ILE A 220 -10.48 -1.66 -0.79
C ILE A 220 -9.93 -1.23 -2.15
N ASN A 221 -8.84 -0.45 -2.17
CA ASN A 221 -8.23 0.02 -3.42
C ASN A 221 -6.70 0.06 -3.33
N ALA A 222 -6.05 -0.06 -4.48
CA ALA A 222 -4.67 0.38 -4.65
C ALA A 222 -4.67 1.87 -5.04
N ALA A 223 -3.63 2.60 -4.65
CA ALA A 223 -3.49 4.02 -4.99
C ALA A 223 -2.11 4.29 -5.61
N CYS A 224 -2.08 5.05 -6.69
CA CYS A 224 -0.85 5.53 -7.32
C CYS A 224 -0.63 6.99 -6.91
N PRO A 225 0.41 7.31 -6.12
CA PRO A 225 0.69 8.68 -5.72
C PRO A 225 1.16 9.57 -6.88
N GLY A 226 1.67 8.97 -7.96
CA GLY A 226 2.42 9.67 -9.00
C GLY A 226 3.91 9.71 -8.70
N VAL A 227 4.70 10.34 -9.58
CA VAL A 227 6.12 10.59 -9.34
C VAL A 227 6.25 11.60 -8.21
N THR A 228 6.90 11.21 -7.12
CA THR A 228 7.00 12.04 -5.92
C THR A 228 8.45 12.12 -5.47
N LEU A 229 8.94 13.33 -5.23
CA LEU A 229 10.30 13.55 -4.76
C LEU A 229 10.44 13.14 -3.29
N THR A 230 11.00 11.96 -3.08
CA THR A 230 11.25 11.36 -1.75
C THR A 230 12.64 10.72 -1.73
N ASP A 231 13.13 10.34 -0.55
CA ASP A 231 14.36 9.57 -0.45
C ASP A 231 14.31 8.26 -1.24
N ALA A 232 13.11 7.65 -1.33
CA ALA A 232 12.91 6.40 -2.07
C ALA A 232 13.01 6.55 -3.60
N THR A 233 12.83 7.74 -4.14
CA THR A 233 12.83 8.01 -5.59
C THR A 233 14.01 8.86 -6.04
N ARG A 234 14.76 9.45 -5.10
CA ARG A 234 15.84 10.41 -5.39
C ARG A 234 16.88 9.85 -6.37
N ASP A 235 17.36 8.62 -6.12
CA ASP A 235 18.39 7.98 -6.94
C ASP A 235 17.92 7.61 -8.35
N PHE A 236 16.63 7.66 -8.60
CA PHE A 236 16.01 7.32 -9.87
C PHE A 236 15.53 8.56 -10.65
N MET A 237 15.67 9.76 -10.08
CA MET A 237 15.37 11.01 -10.78
C MET A 237 16.36 11.28 -11.90
N GLY A 238 15.86 11.65 -13.06
CA GLY A 238 16.66 11.87 -14.27
C GLY A 238 17.04 10.60 -15.04
N THR A 239 16.80 9.41 -14.47
CA THR A 239 17.06 8.11 -15.13
C THR A 239 15.79 7.35 -15.40
N VAL A 240 14.98 7.10 -14.38
CA VAL A 240 13.69 6.39 -14.45
C VAL A 240 12.52 7.37 -14.42
N PHE A 241 12.62 8.40 -13.59
CA PHE A 241 11.61 9.43 -13.43
C PHE A 241 12.10 10.76 -13.97
N LYS A 242 11.20 11.46 -14.65
CA LYS A 242 11.47 12.83 -15.11
C LYS A 242 11.30 13.79 -13.95
N PRO A 243 12.30 14.65 -13.65
CA PRO A 243 12.21 15.62 -12.56
C PRO A 243 11.02 16.58 -12.70
N GLU A 244 10.67 16.96 -13.93
CA GLU A 244 9.54 17.86 -14.23
C GLU A 244 8.16 17.25 -13.90
N ASP A 245 8.05 15.91 -13.84
CA ASP A 245 6.83 15.20 -13.45
C ASP A 245 6.71 15.01 -11.93
N ALA A 246 7.74 15.36 -11.18
CA ALA A 246 7.81 15.12 -9.76
C ALA A 246 7.00 16.16 -8.97
N GLN A 247 6.19 15.65 -8.06
CA GLN A 247 5.44 16.44 -7.07
C GLN A 247 6.07 16.29 -5.67
N THR A 248 5.66 17.17 -4.74
CA THR A 248 6.08 17.05 -3.34
C THR A 248 5.35 15.90 -2.62
N PRO A 249 5.88 15.41 -1.49
CA PRO A 249 5.18 14.43 -0.65
C PRO A 249 3.78 14.88 -0.21
N GLU A 250 3.61 16.16 0.09
CA GLU A 250 2.33 16.75 0.51
C GLU A 250 1.29 16.72 -0.61
N GLN A 251 1.69 17.07 -1.83
CA GLN A 251 0.83 16.99 -3.01
C GLN A 251 0.38 15.54 -3.29
N ALA A 252 1.30 14.59 -3.18
CA ALA A 252 0.99 13.17 -3.34
C ALA A 252 0.05 12.68 -2.23
N ALA A 253 0.29 13.10 -0.97
CA ALA A 253 -0.53 12.74 0.18
C ALA A 253 -1.97 13.27 0.05
N LEU A 254 -2.16 14.47 -0.49
CA LEU A 254 -3.51 15.01 -0.78
C LEU A 254 -4.30 14.08 -1.73
N GLY A 255 -3.67 13.60 -2.80
CA GLY A 255 -4.33 12.67 -3.73
C GLY A 255 -4.71 11.33 -3.08
N LEU A 256 -3.88 10.83 -2.16
CA LEU A 256 -4.18 9.61 -1.39
C LEU A 256 -5.28 9.85 -0.35
N ALA A 257 -5.23 11.00 0.34
CA ALA A 257 -6.23 11.36 1.35
C ALA A 257 -7.62 11.53 0.72
N GLN A 258 -7.74 12.07 -0.49
CA GLN A 258 -9.01 12.15 -1.22
C GLN A 258 -9.68 10.78 -1.36
N LEU A 259 -8.91 9.72 -1.65
CA LEU A 259 -9.44 8.36 -1.73
C LEU A 259 -9.84 7.82 -0.34
N ALA A 260 -9.08 8.15 0.70
CA ALA A 260 -9.35 7.75 2.08
C ALA A 260 -10.57 8.47 2.68
N LEU A 261 -10.88 9.66 2.22
CA LEU A 261 -11.93 10.54 2.73
C LEU A 261 -13.20 10.53 1.83
N LEU A 262 -13.32 9.56 0.93
CA LEU A 262 -14.56 9.41 0.14
C LEU A 262 -15.78 9.31 1.07
N PRO A 263 -16.90 9.98 0.75
CA PRO A 263 -18.10 9.99 1.59
C PRO A 263 -18.62 8.58 1.93
N ALA A 264 -19.31 8.47 3.05
CA ALA A 264 -20.04 7.25 3.41
C ALA A 264 -21.07 6.91 2.30
N GLY A 265 -21.28 5.62 2.05
CA GLY A 265 -22.16 5.14 0.99
C GLY A 265 -21.56 5.20 -0.42
N THR A 266 -20.30 5.69 -0.58
CA THR A 266 -19.60 5.62 -1.88
C THR A 266 -19.33 4.16 -2.22
N ALA A 267 -19.75 3.71 -3.42
CA ALA A 267 -19.60 2.33 -3.88
C ALA A 267 -18.36 2.11 -4.77
N GLU A 268 -17.87 3.16 -5.41
CA GLU A 268 -16.78 3.10 -6.38
C GLU A 268 -15.78 4.27 -6.15
N PRO A 269 -14.50 4.12 -6.48
CA PRO A 269 -13.87 2.92 -7.06
C PRO A 269 -13.72 1.79 -6.02
N TYR A 270 -13.79 0.53 -6.46
CA TYR A 270 -13.60 -0.65 -5.65
C TYR A 270 -12.69 -1.70 -6.34
N GLY A 271 -11.66 -2.15 -5.67
CA GLY A 271 -10.70 -3.12 -6.22
C GLY A 271 -9.84 -2.54 -7.33
N GLU A 272 -9.69 -1.23 -7.44
CA GLU A 272 -9.03 -0.56 -8.56
C GLU A 272 -7.70 0.09 -8.14
N LEU A 273 -6.84 0.36 -9.13
CA LEU A 273 -5.72 1.28 -8.98
C LEU A 273 -6.19 2.69 -9.31
N VAL A 274 -6.10 3.59 -8.33
CA VAL A 274 -6.63 4.97 -8.46
C VAL A 274 -5.50 5.98 -8.37
N ARG A 275 -5.51 6.98 -9.26
CA ARG A 275 -4.62 8.15 -9.22
C ARG A 275 -5.42 9.44 -9.36
N HIS A 276 -5.35 10.32 -8.38
CA HIS A 276 -6.07 11.60 -8.38
C HIS A 276 -7.57 11.44 -8.75
N GLY A 277 -8.25 10.50 -8.09
CA GLY A 277 -9.67 10.20 -8.33
C GLY A 277 -9.99 9.47 -9.64
N LYS A 278 -8.99 9.17 -10.46
CA LYS A 278 -9.17 8.44 -11.74
C LYS A 278 -8.70 7.01 -11.62
N VAL A 279 -9.51 6.07 -12.12
CA VAL A 279 -9.13 4.65 -12.21
C VAL A 279 -8.10 4.48 -13.33
N LEU A 280 -6.98 3.85 -12.99
CA LEU A 280 -6.00 3.34 -13.95
C LEU A 280 -6.34 1.87 -14.18
N ARG A 281 -6.79 1.52 -15.37
CA ARG A 281 -7.21 0.16 -15.69
C ARG A 281 -6.02 -0.79 -15.65
N PHE A 282 -6.13 -1.83 -14.84
CA PHE A 282 -5.02 -2.77 -14.61
C PHE A 282 -4.56 -3.49 -15.87
N GLY A 283 -5.48 -3.79 -16.78
CA GLY A 283 -5.23 -4.49 -18.04
C GLY A 283 -4.68 -3.63 -19.18
N ASP A 284 -4.65 -2.29 -18.99
CA ASP A 284 -4.20 -1.36 -20.04
C ASP A 284 -2.67 -1.33 -20.13
#